data_8de8eaf963fbe02ba1104e2d5081af1c
#
_entry.id   8de8eaf963fbe02ba1104e2d5081af1c
#
_cell.length_a   1.000
_cell.length_b   1.000
_cell.length_c   1.000
_cell.angle_alpha   90.00
_cell.angle_beta   90.00
_cell.angle_gamma   90.00
#
_symmetry.space_group_name_H-M   'P 1'
#
loop_
_entity.id
_entity.type
_entity.pdbx_description
1 polymer ?
#
loop_
_entity_poly.entity_id
_entity_poly.type
_entity_poly.pdbx_seq_one_letter_code
_entity_poly.pdbx_strand_id
1 'polypeptide(L)'
;MTPSRTRITVALLALLAVPGTTSAQDAWSDLTPDVQIRVAVQAAPAEMRENATVQGYDASGAWVTLRQGSNGLICMAPNRTSEQLEVSCHHDGLEPFFVRGRELMAQGITGQERTQRRWEEYTAGTLPIPYGSVNYILTGSSFDAETGAFADSYLRWTVYTPNATSENTGITAQFSEGGPWLMFPGTPGSHIMITPPRGGGQ
;
A
#
# COMPACT_ATOMS: atom_id res chain seq x y z
N MET A 1 35.38 -15.68 74.28
CA MET A 1 34.19 -15.01 73.71
C MET A 1 34.65 -14.27 72.47
N THR A 2 34.45 -14.83 71.31
CA THR A 2 34.84 -14.26 70.00
C THR A 2 33.56 -13.87 69.25
N PRO A 3 33.42 -12.63 68.73
CA PRO A 3 32.24 -12.19 68.01
C PRO A 3 32.25 -12.69 66.55
N SER A 4 31.18 -13.37 66.16
CA SER A 4 30.88 -13.79 64.80
C SER A 4 30.58 -12.59 63.92
N ARG A 5 31.32 -12.41 62.80
CA ARG A 5 31.07 -11.40 61.80
C ARG A 5 30.15 -11.98 60.68
N THR A 6 28.92 -11.59 60.71
CA THR A 6 27.96 -11.90 59.61
C THR A 6 28.30 -11.09 58.36
N ARG A 7 28.65 -11.78 57.28
CA ARG A 7 28.87 -11.16 55.94
C ARG A 7 27.54 -11.07 55.22
N ILE A 8 27.08 -9.87 54.98
CA ILE A 8 25.91 -9.60 54.15
C ILE A 8 26.39 -9.54 52.70
N THR A 9 25.98 -10.53 51.90
CA THR A 9 26.23 -10.58 50.47
C THR A 9 25.10 -9.79 49.77
N VAL A 10 25.40 -8.64 49.22
CA VAL A 10 24.48 -7.87 48.37
C VAL A 10 24.54 -8.46 46.98
N ALA A 11 23.48 -9.13 46.59
CA ALA A 11 23.30 -9.59 45.18
C ALA A 11 22.86 -8.41 44.31
N LEU A 12 23.72 -8.00 43.40
CA LEU A 12 23.43 -7.02 42.35
C LEU A 12 22.59 -7.70 41.27
N LEU A 13 21.29 -7.41 41.22
CA LEU A 13 20.44 -7.82 40.07
C LEU A 13 20.75 -6.91 38.89
N ALA A 14 21.47 -7.41 37.92
CA ALA A 14 21.62 -6.74 36.61
C ALA A 14 20.30 -6.87 35.83
N LEU A 15 19.58 -5.74 35.67
CA LEU A 15 18.47 -5.66 34.72
C LEU A 15 19.05 -5.71 33.29
N LEU A 16 18.90 -6.85 32.65
CA LEU A 16 19.11 -6.97 31.19
C LEU A 16 17.97 -6.24 30.50
N ALA A 17 18.26 -5.06 29.93
CA ALA A 17 17.35 -4.39 29.01
C ALA A 17 17.23 -5.26 27.75
N VAL A 18 16.07 -5.92 27.57
CA VAL A 18 15.72 -6.61 26.34
C VAL A 18 15.44 -5.50 25.31
N PRO A 19 16.16 -5.42 24.16
CA PRO A 19 15.80 -4.49 23.11
C PRO A 19 14.39 -4.87 22.64
N GLY A 20 13.44 -3.92 22.76
CA GLY A 20 12.09 -4.08 22.26
C GLY A 20 12.18 -4.31 20.75
N THR A 21 11.62 -5.43 20.27
CA THR A 21 11.40 -5.64 18.84
C THR A 21 10.32 -4.65 18.40
N THR A 22 10.70 -3.57 17.75
CA THR A 22 9.77 -2.71 17.00
C THR A 22 9.05 -3.58 15.98
N SER A 23 7.72 -3.61 16.04
CA SER A 23 6.94 -4.34 15.04
C SER A 23 7.12 -3.65 13.68
N ALA A 24 6.99 -4.40 12.59
CA ALA A 24 7.05 -3.82 11.24
C ALA A 24 6.02 -2.68 11.07
N GLN A 25 4.89 -2.76 11.76
CA GLN A 25 3.83 -1.74 11.79
C GLN A 25 4.29 -0.40 12.39
N ASP A 26 5.27 -0.41 13.32
CA ASP A 26 5.81 0.84 13.91
C ASP A 26 6.76 1.55 12.92
N ALA A 27 7.27 0.84 11.90
CA ALA A 27 8.29 1.36 10.99
C ALA A 27 7.77 2.47 10.05
N TRP A 28 6.47 2.53 9.77
CA TRP A 28 5.86 3.55 8.90
C TRP A 28 4.67 4.29 9.49
N SER A 29 4.41 4.14 10.80
CA SER A 29 3.34 4.85 11.50
C SER A 29 3.61 6.35 11.63
N ASP A 30 4.88 6.76 11.81
CA ASP A 30 5.30 8.12 12.16
C ASP A 30 6.20 8.79 11.12
N LEU A 31 6.01 8.43 9.83
CA LEU A 31 6.79 9.03 8.75
C LEU A 31 6.45 10.52 8.59
N THR A 32 7.50 11.36 8.48
CA THR A 32 7.32 12.77 8.11
C THR A 32 6.71 12.90 6.71
N PRO A 33 6.02 14.00 6.39
CA PRO A 33 5.47 14.25 5.05
C PRO A 33 6.50 14.05 3.92
N ASP A 34 7.73 14.52 4.10
CA ASP A 34 8.79 14.38 3.10
C ASP A 34 9.20 12.92 2.86
N VAL A 35 9.26 12.10 3.91
CA VAL A 35 9.53 10.67 3.78
C VAL A 35 8.36 9.96 3.10
N GLN A 36 7.12 10.28 3.50
CA GLN A 36 5.93 9.73 2.85
C GLN A 36 5.92 10.02 1.34
N ILE A 37 6.26 11.26 0.92
CA ILE A 37 6.34 11.64 -0.48
C ILE A 37 7.39 10.80 -1.21
N ARG A 38 8.62 10.69 -0.68
CA ARG A 38 9.69 9.91 -1.31
C ARG A 38 9.34 8.44 -1.48
N VAL A 39 8.70 7.86 -0.47
CA VAL A 39 8.31 6.43 -0.46
C VAL A 39 7.12 6.17 -1.38
N ALA A 40 6.07 7.00 -1.33
CA ALA A 40 4.85 6.81 -2.11
C ALA A 40 5.10 6.79 -3.62
N VAL A 41 5.96 7.68 -4.12
CA VAL A 41 6.21 7.80 -5.56
C VAL A 41 7.01 6.64 -6.16
N GLN A 42 7.57 5.77 -5.33
CA GLN A 42 8.38 4.64 -5.84
C GLN A 42 7.55 3.64 -6.65
N ALA A 43 6.24 3.56 -6.46
CA ALA A 43 5.37 2.75 -7.29
C ALA A 43 5.21 3.30 -8.71
N ALA A 44 5.38 4.61 -8.91
CA ALA A 44 5.24 5.24 -10.23
C ALA A 44 6.46 4.98 -11.13
N PRO A 45 6.28 4.97 -12.47
CA PRO A 45 7.39 5.07 -13.42
C PRO A 45 8.29 6.25 -13.08
N ALA A 46 9.61 6.09 -13.23
CA ALA A 46 10.60 7.06 -12.77
C ALA A 46 10.36 8.48 -13.30
N GLU A 47 10.01 8.58 -14.58
CA GLU A 47 9.73 9.84 -15.30
C GLU A 47 8.44 10.53 -14.85
N MET A 48 7.56 9.82 -14.13
CA MET A 48 6.28 10.36 -13.63
C MET A 48 6.32 10.78 -12.16
N ARG A 49 7.36 10.39 -11.40
CA ARG A 49 7.44 10.55 -9.94
C ARG A 49 7.39 12.00 -9.49
N GLU A 50 8.13 12.87 -10.18
CA GLU A 50 8.27 14.28 -9.81
C GLU A 50 6.94 15.02 -9.84
N ASN A 51 6.13 14.78 -10.87
CA ASN A 51 4.87 15.49 -11.12
C ASN A 51 3.62 14.72 -10.66
N ALA A 52 3.76 13.62 -9.92
CA ALA A 52 2.63 12.92 -9.32
C ALA A 52 2.09 13.67 -8.10
N THR A 53 0.77 13.70 -7.95
CA THR A 53 0.13 14.07 -6.68
C THR A 53 0.46 13.02 -5.63
N VAL A 54 0.72 13.45 -4.39
CA VAL A 54 0.97 12.52 -3.28
C VAL A 54 -0.02 12.78 -2.16
N GLN A 55 -0.69 11.72 -1.74
CA GLN A 55 -1.58 11.71 -0.58
C GLN A 55 -0.95 10.90 0.55
N GLY A 56 -1.17 11.36 1.77
CA GLY A 56 -0.63 10.73 2.97
C GLY A 56 -1.17 11.37 4.23
N TYR A 57 -0.46 11.22 5.33
CA TYR A 57 -0.89 11.68 6.65
C TYR A 57 -0.13 12.94 7.05
N ASP A 58 -0.84 13.94 7.54
CA ASP A 58 -0.24 15.10 8.21
C ASP A 58 0.19 14.77 9.65
N ALA A 59 0.72 15.78 10.35
CA ALA A 59 1.16 15.64 11.74
C ALA A 59 0.02 15.32 12.73
N SER A 60 -1.24 15.59 12.38
CA SER A 60 -2.42 15.22 13.17
C SER A 60 -2.90 13.80 12.89
N GLY A 61 -2.33 13.13 11.88
CA GLY A 61 -2.77 11.82 11.41
C GLY A 61 -3.94 11.88 10.44
N ALA A 62 -4.33 13.06 9.97
CA ALA A 62 -5.38 13.21 8.96
C ALA A 62 -4.83 12.87 7.56
N TRP A 63 -5.66 12.19 6.75
CA TRP A 63 -5.32 11.91 5.35
C TRP A 63 -5.50 13.16 4.49
N VAL A 64 -4.42 13.63 3.88
CA VAL A 64 -4.37 14.90 3.13
C VAL A 64 -3.53 14.77 1.86
N THR A 65 -3.62 15.77 0.99
CA THR A 65 -2.66 15.93 -0.12
C THR A 65 -1.37 16.55 0.43
N LEU A 66 -0.29 15.77 0.43
CA LEU A 66 1.05 16.21 0.86
C LEU A 66 1.78 17.00 -0.23
N ARG A 67 1.56 16.63 -1.50
CA ARG A 67 2.12 17.31 -2.68
C ARG A 67 1.09 17.29 -3.80
N GLN A 68 0.80 18.46 -4.36
CA GLN A 68 -0.01 18.57 -5.57
C GLN A 68 0.86 18.30 -6.80
N GLY A 69 0.39 17.43 -7.69
CA GLY A 69 1.03 17.12 -8.97
C GLY A 69 0.21 17.59 -10.18
N SER A 70 0.68 17.26 -11.38
CA SER A 70 0.08 17.73 -12.64
C SER A 70 0.02 16.66 -13.75
N ASN A 71 0.46 15.43 -13.49
CA ASN A 71 0.57 14.39 -14.54
C ASN A 71 -0.55 13.33 -14.51
N GLY A 72 -1.61 13.55 -13.72
CA GLY A 72 -2.74 12.64 -13.63
C GLY A 72 -2.49 11.37 -12.81
N LEU A 73 -1.34 11.25 -12.11
CA LEU A 73 -1.11 10.19 -11.14
C LEU A 73 -1.31 10.69 -9.71
N ILE A 74 -1.93 9.85 -8.88
CA ILE A 74 -2.07 10.02 -7.44
C ILE A 74 -1.35 8.85 -6.76
N CYS A 75 -0.29 9.15 -6.00
CA CYS A 75 0.48 8.19 -5.23
C CYS A 75 0.07 8.25 -3.76
N MET A 76 -0.17 7.10 -3.15
CA MET A 76 -0.61 6.96 -1.77
C MET A 76 0.55 6.51 -0.88
N ALA A 77 0.73 7.20 0.25
CA ALA A 77 1.67 6.81 1.30
C ALA A 77 1.29 5.44 1.90
N PRO A 78 2.24 4.74 2.57
CA PRO A 78 1.95 3.47 3.22
C PRO A 78 0.80 3.60 4.22
N ASN A 79 -0.07 2.58 4.26
CA ASN A 79 -1.14 2.54 5.25
C ASN A 79 -0.55 2.25 6.65
N ARG A 80 -0.71 3.19 7.58
CA ARG A 80 -0.20 3.11 8.96
C ARG A 80 -0.68 1.89 9.75
N THR A 81 -1.82 1.30 9.37
CA THR A 81 -2.41 0.14 10.06
C THR A 81 -2.15 -1.19 9.35
N SER A 82 -1.40 -1.19 8.25
CA SER A 82 -1.05 -2.40 7.51
C SER A 82 0.24 -3.03 8.03
N GLU A 83 0.25 -4.34 8.18
CA GLU A 83 1.47 -5.10 8.45
C GLU A 83 2.38 -5.21 7.21
N GLN A 84 1.80 -5.02 6.02
CA GLN A 84 2.53 -5.07 4.75
C GLN A 84 2.92 -3.67 4.32
N LEU A 85 4.20 -3.47 4.03
CA LEU A 85 4.69 -2.28 3.37
C LEU A 85 4.24 -2.31 1.91
N GLU A 86 3.28 -1.45 1.59
CA GLU A 86 2.74 -1.28 0.25
C GLU A 86 2.50 0.20 -0.03
N VAL A 87 2.88 0.63 -1.22
CA VAL A 87 2.51 1.93 -1.79
C VAL A 87 1.90 1.71 -3.16
N SER A 88 1.05 2.63 -3.59
CA SER A 88 0.48 2.56 -4.93
C SER A 88 0.31 3.92 -5.56
N CYS A 89 0.38 3.95 -6.90
CA CYS A 89 0.11 5.13 -7.71
C CYS A 89 -0.95 4.78 -8.74
N HIS A 90 -2.08 5.48 -8.72
CA HIS A 90 -3.18 5.23 -9.66
C HIS A 90 -3.49 6.46 -10.50
N HIS A 91 -4.11 6.24 -11.66
CA HIS A 91 -4.65 7.32 -12.49
C HIS A 91 -5.75 8.07 -11.73
N ASP A 92 -5.76 9.40 -11.81
CA ASP A 92 -6.67 10.28 -11.05
C ASP A 92 -8.16 9.98 -11.30
N GLY A 93 -8.52 9.48 -12.48
CA GLY A 93 -9.87 8.99 -12.77
C GLY A 93 -10.35 7.85 -11.87
N LEU A 94 -9.43 7.11 -11.21
CA LEU A 94 -9.74 6.08 -10.22
C LEU A 94 -9.87 6.66 -8.79
N GLU A 95 -9.53 7.92 -8.56
CA GLU A 95 -9.56 8.51 -7.22
C GLU A 95 -10.94 8.38 -6.55
N PRO A 96 -12.09 8.63 -7.22
CA PRO A 96 -13.39 8.42 -6.60
C PRO A 96 -13.57 7.00 -6.05
N PHE A 97 -13.09 5.98 -6.76
CA PHE A 97 -13.17 4.58 -6.34
C PHE A 97 -12.30 4.28 -5.12
N PHE A 98 -11.10 4.88 -5.03
CA PHE A 98 -10.21 4.75 -3.86
C PHE A 98 -10.72 5.54 -2.66
N VAL A 99 -11.20 6.78 -2.87
CA VAL A 99 -11.85 7.60 -1.81
C VAL A 99 -13.02 6.83 -1.21
N ARG A 100 -13.91 6.30 -2.05
CA ARG A 100 -15.08 5.54 -1.58
C ARG A 100 -14.67 4.32 -0.76
N GLY A 101 -13.58 3.66 -1.16
CA GLY A 101 -13.01 2.55 -0.38
C GLY A 101 -12.55 2.98 1.02
N ARG A 102 -11.90 4.15 1.16
CA ARG A 102 -11.46 4.70 2.45
C ARG A 102 -12.66 5.12 3.32
N GLU A 103 -13.68 5.75 2.73
CA GLU A 103 -14.92 6.13 3.44
C GLU A 103 -15.65 4.93 4.03
N LEU A 104 -15.79 3.85 3.26
CA LEU A 104 -16.42 2.61 3.73
C LEU A 104 -15.59 1.98 4.88
N MET A 105 -14.27 1.98 4.76
CA MET A 105 -13.39 1.50 5.85
C MET A 105 -13.55 2.33 7.12
N ALA A 106 -13.67 3.64 7.02
CA ALA A 106 -13.91 4.51 8.17
C ALA A 106 -15.28 4.24 8.84
N GLN A 107 -16.24 3.68 8.10
CA GLN A 107 -17.54 3.20 8.61
C GLN A 107 -17.48 1.76 9.16
N GLY A 108 -16.32 1.11 9.17
CA GLY A 108 -16.14 -0.28 9.57
C GLY A 108 -16.50 -1.31 8.50
N ILE A 109 -16.82 -0.88 7.28
CA ILE A 109 -17.16 -1.76 6.16
C ILE A 109 -15.89 -2.16 5.42
N THR A 110 -15.52 -3.44 5.51
CA THR A 110 -14.24 -3.96 4.99
C THR A 110 -14.44 -5.21 4.13
N GLY A 111 -13.34 -5.75 3.58
CA GLY A 111 -13.35 -7.03 2.86
C GLY A 111 -14.32 -7.08 1.68
N GLN A 112 -15.09 -8.17 1.60
CA GLN A 112 -16.01 -8.43 0.51
C GLN A 112 -17.19 -7.44 0.49
N GLU A 113 -17.71 -7.03 1.64
CA GLU A 113 -18.82 -6.07 1.71
C GLU A 113 -18.41 -4.71 1.11
N ARG A 114 -17.21 -4.21 1.44
CA ARG A 114 -16.66 -3.00 0.83
C ARG A 114 -16.58 -3.10 -0.69
N THR A 115 -16.14 -4.25 -1.19
CA THR A 115 -16.02 -4.51 -2.63
C THR A 115 -17.40 -4.50 -3.29
N GLN A 116 -18.36 -5.22 -2.70
CA GLN A 116 -19.73 -5.32 -3.21
C GLN A 116 -20.41 -3.96 -3.27
N ARG A 117 -20.30 -3.14 -2.21
CA ARG A 117 -20.89 -1.79 -2.17
C ARG A 117 -20.38 -0.91 -3.32
N ARG A 118 -19.08 -0.90 -3.58
CA ARG A 118 -18.51 -0.12 -4.69
C ARG A 118 -18.96 -0.63 -6.06
N TRP A 119 -19.16 -1.94 -6.21
CA TRP A 119 -19.65 -2.53 -7.47
C TRP A 119 -21.13 -2.20 -7.70
N GLU A 120 -21.93 -2.18 -6.65
CA GLU A 120 -23.33 -1.72 -6.71
C GLU A 120 -23.42 -0.24 -7.11
N GLU A 121 -22.60 0.61 -6.51
CA GLU A 121 -22.51 2.04 -6.83
C GLU A 121 -22.01 2.28 -8.28
N TYR A 122 -21.04 1.49 -8.77
CA TYR A 122 -20.65 1.51 -10.18
C TYR A 122 -21.82 1.13 -11.10
N THR A 123 -22.53 0.04 -10.78
CA THR A 123 -23.67 -0.43 -11.59
C THR A 123 -24.82 0.58 -11.59
N ALA A 124 -25.01 1.31 -10.49
CA ALA A 124 -25.96 2.41 -10.39
C ALA A 124 -25.50 3.70 -11.10
N GLY A 125 -24.26 3.73 -11.65
CA GLY A 125 -23.71 4.90 -12.32
C GLY A 125 -23.27 6.05 -11.39
N THR A 126 -23.17 5.79 -10.08
CA THR A 126 -22.79 6.80 -9.07
C THR A 126 -21.32 6.79 -8.72
N LEU A 127 -20.60 5.70 -9.03
CA LEU A 127 -19.15 5.56 -8.77
C LEU A 127 -18.44 5.16 -10.07
N PRO A 128 -17.65 6.05 -10.71
CA PRO A 128 -16.95 5.72 -11.96
C PRO A 128 -15.76 4.82 -11.71
N ILE A 129 -15.51 3.89 -12.63
CA ILE A 129 -14.26 3.14 -12.79
C ILE A 129 -13.87 3.26 -14.27
N PRO A 130 -13.01 4.21 -14.65
CA PRO A 130 -12.65 4.43 -16.05
C PRO A 130 -11.92 3.22 -16.65
N TYR A 131 -12.36 2.80 -17.82
CA TYR A 131 -11.73 1.70 -18.56
C TYR A 131 -10.30 2.05 -18.98
N GLY A 132 -9.36 1.13 -18.79
CA GLY A 132 -7.95 1.34 -19.12
C GLY A 132 -7.13 2.10 -18.09
N SER A 133 -7.73 2.50 -16.96
CA SER A 133 -7.01 3.20 -15.90
C SER A 133 -6.06 2.27 -15.15
N VAL A 134 -4.83 2.73 -14.94
CA VAL A 134 -3.77 1.94 -14.30
C VAL A 134 -3.67 2.21 -12.80
N ASN A 135 -3.28 1.19 -12.05
CA ASN A 135 -2.75 1.30 -10.69
C ASN A 135 -1.44 0.51 -10.59
N TYR A 136 -0.36 1.19 -10.23
CA TYR A 136 0.95 0.63 -9.92
C TYR A 136 1.00 0.29 -8.45
N ILE A 137 1.42 -0.92 -8.08
CA ILE A 137 1.44 -1.41 -6.70
C ILE A 137 2.84 -1.92 -6.39
N LEU A 138 3.53 -1.27 -5.48
CA LEU A 138 4.87 -1.65 -5.03
C LEU A 138 4.81 -2.13 -3.60
N THR A 139 5.33 -3.33 -3.35
CA THR A 139 5.53 -3.90 -2.02
C THR A 139 7.00 -4.12 -1.75
N GLY A 140 7.39 -4.22 -0.49
CA GLY A 140 8.76 -4.53 -0.08
C GLY A 140 8.84 -4.94 1.39
N SER A 141 10.04 -5.31 1.83
CA SER A 141 10.31 -5.67 3.24
C SER A 141 10.64 -4.45 4.10
N SER A 142 11.25 -3.42 3.51
CA SER A 142 11.61 -2.16 4.14
C SER A 142 11.87 -1.10 3.08
N PHE A 143 12.17 0.13 3.50
CA PHE A 143 12.62 1.22 2.62
C PHE A 143 13.72 2.04 3.28
N ASP A 144 14.50 2.72 2.46
CA ASP A 144 15.46 3.74 2.87
C ASP A 144 14.75 5.10 2.99
N ALA A 145 14.81 5.74 4.16
CA ALA A 145 14.10 6.99 4.42
C ALA A 145 14.66 8.20 3.66
N GLU A 146 15.94 8.16 3.23
CA GLU A 146 16.57 9.28 2.50
C GLU A 146 16.20 9.24 1.01
N THR A 147 16.17 8.05 0.42
CA THR A 147 15.94 7.86 -1.01
C THR A 147 14.52 7.40 -1.35
N GLY A 148 13.81 6.79 -0.39
CA GLY A 148 12.52 6.12 -0.60
C GLY A 148 12.67 4.71 -1.21
N ALA A 149 13.88 4.25 -1.52
CA ALA A 149 14.11 2.98 -2.20
C ALA A 149 13.68 1.79 -1.34
N PHE A 150 12.97 0.84 -1.95
CA PHE A 150 12.46 -0.37 -1.28
C PHE A 150 13.48 -1.51 -1.35
N ALA A 151 13.64 -2.23 -0.23
CA ALA A 151 14.31 -3.52 -0.19
C ALA A 151 13.30 -4.64 -0.54
N ASP A 152 13.78 -5.70 -1.21
CA ASP A 152 12.97 -6.84 -1.67
C ASP A 152 11.71 -6.41 -2.43
N SER A 153 11.86 -5.39 -3.26
CA SER A 153 10.75 -4.74 -3.93
C SER A 153 10.08 -5.64 -4.96
N TYR A 154 8.75 -5.52 -5.04
CA TYR A 154 7.95 -6.23 -6.01
C TYR A 154 6.86 -5.32 -6.58
N LEU A 155 7.03 -4.93 -7.85
CA LEU A 155 6.11 -4.06 -8.56
C LEU A 155 5.11 -4.90 -9.39
N ARG A 156 3.84 -4.60 -9.23
CA ARG A 156 2.72 -5.18 -10.00
C ARG A 156 1.92 -4.06 -10.65
N TRP A 157 1.24 -4.39 -11.74
CA TRP A 157 0.36 -3.45 -12.41
C TRP A 157 -1.06 -4.00 -12.47
N THR A 158 -2.01 -3.10 -12.28
CA THR A 158 -3.44 -3.38 -12.46
C THR A 158 -3.97 -2.41 -13.51
N VAL A 159 -4.64 -2.93 -14.54
CA VAL A 159 -5.35 -2.10 -15.52
C VAL A 159 -6.85 -2.39 -15.38
N TYR A 160 -7.61 -1.40 -14.94
CA TYR A 160 -9.05 -1.57 -14.73
C TYR A 160 -9.80 -1.70 -16.03
N THR A 161 -10.57 -2.78 -16.17
CA THR A 161 -11.35 -3.14 -17.36
C THR A 161 -12.75 -3.61 -16.92
N PRO A 162 -13.59 -2.71 -16.41
CA PRO A 162 -14.89 -3.08 -15.86
C PRO A 162 -15.70 -3.97 -16.80
N ASN A 163 -16.28 -5.05 -16.26
CA ASN A 163 -17.07 -6.07 -16.98
C ASN A 163 -16.31 -6.88 -18.05
N ALA A 164 -14.96 -6.81 -18.06
CA ALA A 164 -14.16 -7.65 -18.97
C ALA A 164 -14.27 -9.13 -18.59
N THR A 165 -14.32 -9.99 -19.60
CA THR A 165 -14.33 -11.44 -19.47
C THR A 165 -13.23 -12.06 -20.34
N SER A 166 -12.94 -13.34 -20.15
CA SER A 166 -11.98 -14.04 -21.01
C SER A 166 -12.45 -14.11 -22.46
N GLU A 167 -13.77 -14.17 -22.69
CA GLU A 167 -14.35 -14.23 -24.04
C GLU A 167 -14.16 -12.92 -24.81
N ASN A 168 -14.31 -11.76 -24.14
CA ASN A 168 -14.23 -10.47 -24.82
C ASN A 168 -12.82 -9.86 -24.85
N THR A 169 -11.86 -10.44 -24.09
CA THR A 169 -10.47 -9.94 -24.03
C THR A 169 -9.44 -10.93 -24.57
N GLY A 170 -9.74 -12.24 -24.60
CA GLY A 170 -8.75 -13.30 -24.85
C GLY A 170 -7.78 -13.53 -23.68
N ILE A 171 -7.94 -12.84 -22.54
CA ILE A 171 -7.06 -12.94 -21.39
C ILE A 171 -7.56 -14.03 -20.44
N THR A 172 -6.67 -14.91 -19.97
CA THR A 172 -7.02 -15.97 -19.02
C THR A 172 -7.50 -15.40 -17.69
N ALA A 173 -8.52 -16.01 -17.07
CA ALA A 173 -8.95 -15.71 -15.72
C ALA A 173 -8.15 -16.49 -14.64
N GLN A 174 -7.20 -17.34 -15.06
CA GLN A 174 -6.31 -18.03 -14.14
C GLN A 174 -5.05 -17.19 -13.88
N PHE A 175 -4.57 -17.21 -12.65
CA PHE A 175 -3.30 -16.56 -12.29
C PHE A 175 -2.19 -17.00 -13.27
N SER A 176 -1.46 -16.00 -13.78
CA SER A 176 -0.32 -16.18 -14.67
C SER A 176 0.86 -15.37 -14.18
N GLU A 177 1.96 -16.03 -13.83
CA GLU A 177 3.20 -15.36 -13.52
C GLU A 177 3.90 -14.93 -14.82
N GLY A 178 4.31 -13.67 -14.89
CA GLY A 178 4.98 -13.10 -16.06
C GLY A 178 4.07 -12.71 -17.22
N GLY A 179 2.79 -13.07 -17.19
CA GLY A 179 1.80 -12.70 -18.21
C GLY A 179 0.60 -11.95 -17.64
N PRO A 180 -0.23 -11.34 -18.50
CA PRO A 180 -1.49 -10.75 -18.06
C PRO A 180 -2.51 -11.84 -17.71
N TRP A 181 -3.27 -11.60 -16.65
CA TRP A 181 -4.42 -12.42 -16.26
C TRP A 181 -5.55 -11.54 -15.72
N LEU A 182 -6.78 -12.00 -15.82
CA LEU A 182 -7.97 -11.24 -15.52
C LEU A 182 -8.48 -11.59 -14.11
N MET A 183 -8.48 -10.63 -13.20
CA MET A 183 -9.06 -10.77 -11.87
C MET A 183 -10.50 -10.27 -11.87
N PHE A 184 -11.40 -10.98 -11.18
CA PHE A 184 -12.83 -10.71 -11.11
C PHE A 184 -13.55 -10.58 -12.47
N PRO A 185 -13.38 -11.54 -13.39
CA PRO A 185 -13.97 -11.45 -14.72
C PRO A 185 -15.50 -11.25 -14.68
N GLY A 186 -16.02 -10.42 -15.57
CA GLY A 186 -17.45 -10.15 -15.71
C GLY A 186 -18.05 -9.27 -14.60
N THR A 187 -17.24 -8.69 -13.72
CA THR A 187 -17.70 -7.81 -12.65
C THR A 187 -17.29 -6.36 -12.89
N PRO A 188 -17.93 -5.38 -12.21
CA PRO A 188 -17.48 -3.97 -12.22
C PRO A 188 -16.02 -3.77 -11.82
N GLY A 189 -15.49 -4.63 -10.95
CA GLY A 189 -14.09 -4.60 -10.51
C GLY A 189 -13.15 -5.43 -11.36
N SER A 190 -13.57 -5.90 -12.53
CA SER A 190 -12.69 -6.62 -13.43
C SER A 190 -11.48 -5.79 -13.82
N HIS A 191 -10.29 -6.40 -13.75
CA HIS A 191 -9.04 -5.75 -14.09
C HIS A 191 -7.99 -6.76 -14.56
N ILE A 192 -7.12 -6.30 -15.43
CA ILE A 192 -5.96 -7.05 -15.88
C ILE A 192 -4.85 -6.87 -14.85
N MET A 193 -4.38 -7.98 -14.31
CA MET A 193 -3.20 -8.06 -13.47
C MET A 193 -1.98 -8.38 -14.31
N ILE A 194 -0.89 -7.67 -14.11
CA ILE A 194 0.43 -7.98 -14.64
C ILE A 194 1.34 -8.21 -13.44
N THR A 195 1.76 -9.46 -13.27
CA THR A 195 2.53 -9.95 -12.11
C THR A 195 3.87 -10.50 -12.61
N PRO A 196 4.95 -9.68 -12.61
CA PRO A 196 6.26 -10.16 -13.05
C PRO A 196 6.73 -11.36 -12.23
N PRO A 197 7.58 -12.25 -12.78
CA PRO A 197 8.19 -13.32 -12.01
C PRO A 197 9.00 -12.78 -10.81
N ARG A 198 8.87 -13.42 -9.64
CA ARG A 198 9.71 -13.09 -8.49
C ARG A 198 11.13 -13.58 -8.75
N GLY A 199 12.12 -12.68 -8.71
CA GLY A 199 13.54 -12.99 -8.90
C GLY A 199 14.11 -12.62 -10.27
N GLY A 200 13.34 -12.05 -11.18
CA GLY A 200 13.87 -11.33 -12.34
C GLY A 200 14.32 -9.94 -11.91
N GLY A 201 15.60 -9.80 -11.53
CA GLY A 201 16.18 -8.48 -11.25
C GLY A 201 16.05 -7.60 -12.49
N GLN A 202 15.42 -6.43 -12.35
CA GLN A 202 15.55 -5.30 -13.28
C GLN A 202 16.67 -4.41 -12.80
#